data_ab129214825f277cffac14091825eccb
#
_entry.id   ab129214825f277cffac14091825eccb
#
_cell.length_a   1.000
_cell.length_b   1.000
_cell.length_c   1.000
_cell.angle_alpha   90.00
_cell.angle_beta   90.00
_cell.angle_gamma   90.00
#
_symmetry.space_group_name_H-M   'P 1'
#
loop_
_entity.id
_entity.type
_entity.pdbx_description
1 polymer ?
#
loop_
_entity_poly.entity_id
_entity_poly.type
_entity_poly.pdbx_seq_one_letter_code
_entity_poly.pdbx_strand_id
1 'polypeptide(L)'
;EMCIRDRFVTAYINYSLEGYKVEAIRYLLKNNTNLEASISECMDAILHKMNLVVKKKKFKFNEGEKEINIDNILYIESKLHKLQFYIMEDKIKIYNLYGTLNELENELKDFHFIRIHQSYLTNLKYIRSVKCYKVLLCNNQELLIPKARYKNVKDAFISYKGEL
;
A
#
# COMPACT_ATOMS: atom_id res chain seq x y z
N GLU A 1 -0.14 16.09 -2.15
CA GLU A 1 0.73 16.44 -3.28
C GLU A 1 1.50 15.19 -3.67
N MET A 2 1.20 14.68 -4.85
CA MET A 2 1.97 13.61 -5.46
C MET A 2 3.26 14.24 -5.97
N CYS A 3 4.41 14.02 -5.31
CA CYS A 3 5.71 14.40 -5.85
C CYS A 3 5.97 13.57 -7.11
N ILE A 4 5.59 14.11 -8.26
CA ILE A 4 6.01 13.61 -9.55
C ILE A 4 7.49 13.94 -9.66
N ARG A 5 8.34 12.94 -9.49
CA ARG A 5 9.78 13.10 -9.70
C ARG A 5 10.04 12.97 -11.19
N ASP A 6 10.42 14.07 -11.80
CA ASP A 6 10.65 14.18 -13.24
C ASP A 6 11.87 13.37 -13.68
N ARG A 7 11.87 12.99 -14.95
CA ARG A 7 12.96 12.31 -15.63
C ARG A 7 13.29 13.06 -16.89
N PHE A 8 14.58 13.24 -17.13
CA PHE A 8 15.02 13.86 -18.35
C PHE A 8 15.45 12.79 -19.37
N VAL A 9 14.82 12.83 -20.54
CA VAL A 9 15.22 12.03 -21.72
C VAL A 9 15.65 12.99 -22.81
N THR A 10 16.94 13.10 -23.06
CA THR A 10 17.50 14.12 -23.97
C THR A 10 18.66 13.58 -24.80
N ALA A 11 18.91 14.22 -25.93
CA ALA A 11 20.12 13.97 -26.74
C ALA A 11 21.34 14.77 -26.25
N TYR A 12 21.17 15.72 -25.35
CA TYR A 12 22.19 16.67 -24.93
C TYR A 12 22.72 16.36 -23.54
N ILE A 13 24.03 16.05 -23.47
CA ILE A 13 24.70 15.72 -22.21
C ILE A 13 24.87 16.93 -21.28
N ASN A 14 24.94 18.13 -21.84
CA ASN A 14 25.24 19.35 -21.08
C ASN A 14 24.15 19.74 -20.09
N TYR A 15 22.94 19.21 -20.22
CA TYR A 15 21.83 19.46 -19.30
C TYR A 15 21.75 18.47 -18.11
N SER A 16 22.74 17.57 -17.98
CA SER A 16 22.76 16.62 -16.85
C SER A 16 22.81 17.30 -15.48
N LEU A 17 23.53 18.43 -15.37
CA LEU A 17 23.63 19.22 -14.15
C LEU A 17 22.32 19.95 -13.79
N GLU A 18 21.50 20.30 -14.78
CA GLU A 18 20.17 20.89 -14.54
C GLU A 18 19.20 19.87 -13.97
N GLY A 19 19.27 18.61 -14.40
CA GLY A 19 18.51 17.51 -13.83
C GLY A 19 18.78 17.28 -12.34
N TYR A 20 20.01 17.55 -11.89
CA TYR A 20 20.39 17.46 -10.48
C TYR A 20 19.72 18.54 -9.63
N LYS A 21 19.54 19.75 -10.16
CA LYS A 21 18.90 20.88 -9.44
C LYS A 21 17.43 20.66 -9.14
N VAL A 22 16.74 19.81 -9.93
CA VAL A 22 15.31 19.49 -9.79
C VAL A 22 15.08 18.10 -9.21
N GLU A 23 16.12 17.49 -8.60
CA GLU A 23 16.04 16.15 -7.99
C GLU A 23 15.51 15.05 -8.92
N ALA A 24 15.81 15.16 -10.23
CA ALA A 24 15.41 14.13 -11.19
C ALA A 24 15.97 12.75 -10.79
N ILE A 25 15.16 11.72 -10.89
CA ILE A 25 15.56 10.37 -10.49
C ILE A 25 16.68 9.83 -11.38
N ARG A 26 16.61 10.10 -12.67
CA ARG A 26 17.66 9.74 -13.64
C ARG A 26 17.64 10.64 -14.89
N TYR A 27 18.80 10.70 -15.52
CA TYR A 27 19.04 11.38 -16.78
C TYR A 27 19.35 10.31 -17.85
N LEU A 28 18.53 10.23 -18.89
CA LEU A 28 18.66 9.25 -19.96
C LEU A 28 19.07 9.94 -21.26
N LEU A 29 20.18 9.50 -21.85
CA LEU A 29 20.66 9.98 -23.16
C LEU A 29 20.05 9.17 -24.29
N LYS A 30 19.37 9.84 -25.24
CA LYS A 30 18.77 9.19 -26.43
C LYS A 30 19.76 8.52 -27.34
N ASN A 31 21.02 8.99 -27.35
CA ASN A 31 22.09 8.50 -28.24
C ASN A 31 22.91 7.35 -27.62
N ASN A 32 22.41 6.74 -26.53
CA ASN A 32 23.09 5.60 -25.95
C ASN A 32 22.73 4.32 -26.74
N THR A 33 23.75 3.56 -27.13
CA THR A 33 23.61 2.28 -27.88
C THR A 33 22.81 1.23 -27.07
N ASN A 34 22.67 1.41 -25.76
CA ASN A 34 21.93 0.55 -24.83
C ASN A 34 20.74 1.28 -24.16
N LEU A 35 19.98 2.05 -24.92
CA LEU A 35 18.86 2.82 -24.37
C LEU A 35 17.82 1.93 -23.67
N GLU A 36 17.51 0.76 -24.24
CA GLU A 36 16.57 -0.21 -23.63
C GLU A 36 17.02 -0.69 -22.25
N ALA A 37 18.29 -1.07 -22.11
CA ALA A 37 18.85 -1.49 -20.83
C ALA A 37 18.83 -0.33 -19.80
N SER A 38 19.15 0.89 -20.24
CA SER A 38 19.12 2.09 -19.39
C SER A 38 17.68 2.43 -18.93
N ILE A 39 16.70 2.22 -19.79
CA ILE A 39 15.27 2.39 -19.44
C ILE A 39 14.84 1.32 -18.43
N SER A 40 15.17 0.05 -18.65
CA SER A 40 14.86 -1.05 -17.74
C SER A 40 15.46 -0.80 -16.36
N GLU A 41 16.74 -0.47 -16.29
CA GLU A 41 17.42 -0.13 -15.03
C GLU A 41 16.81 1.09 -14.33
N CYS A 42 16.37 2.08 -15.12
CA CYS A 42 15.65 3.24 -14.59
C CYS A 42 14.29 2.83 -14.00
N MET A 43 13.54 1.95 -14.66
CA MET A 43 12.27 1.44 -14.18
C MET A 43 12.45 0.62 -12.90
N ASP A 44 13.47 -0.23 -12.83
CA ASP A 44 13.79 -1.01 -11.63
C ASP A 44 14.13 -0.10 -10.44
N ALA A 45 14.92 0.95 -10.68
CA ALA A 45 15.25 1.94 -9.65
C ALA A 45 14.01 2.70 -9.15
N ILE A 46 13.02 2.94 -10.03
CA ILE A 46 11.75 3.57 -9.66
C ILE A 46 10.91 2.62 -8.81
N LEU A 47 10.75 1.38 -9.27
CA LEU A 47 10.02 0.35 -8.54
C LEU A 47 10.61 0.15 -7.13
N HIS A 48 11.93 0.19 -7.02
CA HIS A 48 12.64 0.12 -5.74
C HIS A 48 12.38 1.35 -4.85
N LYS A 49 12.46 2.57 -5.43
CA LYS A 49 12.21 3.83 -4.69
C LYS A 49 10.75 4.02 -4.29
N MET A 50 9.82 3.51 -5.09
CA MET A 50 8.38 3.59 -4.80
C MET A 50 7.91 2.51 -3.81
N ASN A 51 8.83 1.67 -3.28
CA ASN A 51 8.48 0.50 -2.45
C ASN A 51 7.41 -0.40 -3.10
N LEU A 52 7.33 -0.39 -4.42
CA LEU A 52 6.44 -1.24 -5.21
C LEU A 52 7.00 -2.67 -5.33
N VAL A 53 7.67 -3.17 -4.30
CA VAL A 53 7.83 -4.62 -4.15
C VAL A 53 6.43 -5.14 -3.90
N VAL A 54 5.85 -5.74 -4.95
CA VAL A 54 4.53 -6.37 -4.86
C VAL A 54 4.62 -7.45 -3.78
N LYS A 55 4.15 -7.13 -2.59
CA LYS A 55 4.18 -8.01 -1.43
C LYS A 55 3.06 -9.03 -1.55
N LYS A 56 3.31 -10.08 -2.30
CA LYS A 56 2.34 -11.17 -2.49
C LYS A 56 2.44 -12.19 -1.37
N LYS A 57 1.30 -12.66 -0.91
CA LYS A 57 1.18 -13.75 0.06
C LYS A 57 0.11 -14.73 -0.38
N LYS A 58 0.39 -16.03 -0.18
CA LYS A 58 -0.56 -17.10 -0.44
C LYS A 58 -1.46 -17.31 0.77
N PHE A 59 -2.76 -17.29 0.54
CA PHE A 59 -3.79 -17.58 1.54
C PHE A 59 -4.64 -18.77 1.08
N LYS A 60 -5.00 -19.63 2.03
CA LYS A 60 -5.92 -20.77 1.79
C LYS A 60 -7.33 -20.33 2.11
N PHE A 61 -8.01 -19.76 1.11
CA PHE A 61 -9.43 -19.44 1.22
C PHE A 61 -10.32 -20.67 1.07
N ASN A 62 -11.60 -20.53 1.39
CA ASN A 62 -12.57 -21.61 1.22
C ASN A 62 -12.73 -22.04 -0.25
N GLU A 63 -12.46 -21.10 -1.17
CA GLU A 63 -12.52 -21.32 -2.63
C GLU A 63 -11.21 -21.85 -3.22
N GLY A 64 -10.20 -22.11 -2.38
CA GLY A 64 -8.89 -22.59 -2.81
C GLY A 64 -7.74 -21.66 -2.41
N GLU A 65 -6.52 -22.08 -2.73
CA GLU A 65 -5.31 -21.28 -2.49
C GLU A 65 -5.20 -20.17 -3.53
N LYS A 66 -5.00 -18.93 -3.05
CA LYS A 66 -4.79 -17.75 -3.90
C LYS A 66 -3.61 -16.93 -3.43
N GLU A 67 -2.85 -16.46 -4.38
CA GLU A 67 -1.79 -15.48 -4.15
C GLU A 67 -2.39 -14.07 -4.27
N ILE A 68 -2.32 -13.29 -3.19
CA ILE A 68 -2.89 -11.96 -3.09
C ILE A 68 -1.80 -10.95 -2.80
N ASN A 69 -1.86 -9.81 -3.50
CA ASN A 69 -1.07 -8.66 -3.12
C ASN A 69 -1.63 -8.07 -1.82
N ILE A 70 -0.82 -8.09 -0.76
CA ILE A 70 -1.20 -7.59 0.57
C ILE A 70 -1.63 -6.13 0.50
N ASP A 71 -1.01 -5.33 -0.37
CA ASP A 71 -1.35 -3.92 -0.56
C ASP A 71 -2.76 -3.70 -1.14
N ASN A 72 -3.38 -4.72 -1.71
CA ASN A 72 -4.75 -4.66 -2.24
C ASN A 72 -5.80 -4.99 -1.18
N ILE A 73 -5.42 -5.47 -0.01
CA ILE A 73 -6.37 -5.77 1.08
C ILE A 73 -6.77 -4.45 1.75
N LEU A 74 -8.05 -4.08 1.69
CA LEU A 74 -8.60 -2.91 2.34
C LEU A 74 -8.69 -3.11 3.86
N TYR A 75 -9.41 -4.15 4.23
CA TYR A 75 -9.58 -4.57 5.62
C TYR A 75 -10.02 -6.03 5.68
N ILE A 76 -9.92 -6.61 6.87
CA ILE A 76 -10.33 -7.96 7.17
C ILE A 76 -11.33 -7.90 8.32
N GLU A 77 -12.49 -8.54 8.14
CA GLU A 77 -13.55 -8.63 9.13
C GLU A 77 -13.64 -10.05 9.71
N SER A 78 -13.72 -10.16 11.02
CA SER A 78 -14.07 -11.43 11.68
C SER A 78 -15.58 -11.50 11.91
N LYS A 79 -16.23 -12.42 11.24
CA LYS A 79 -17.67 -12.64 11.32
C LYS A 79 -18.00 -14.13 11.38
N LEU A 80 -18.74 -14.56 12.40
CA LEU A 80 -19.20 -15.95 12.55
C LEU A 80 -18.04 -16.98 12.41
N HIS A 81 -16.94 -16.76 13.12
CA HIS A 81 -15.72 -17.60 13.09
C HIS A 81 -15.01 -17.69 11.73
N LYS A 82 -15.36 -16.83 10.78
CA LYS A 82 -14.68 -16.69 9.48
C LYS A 82 -14.07 -15.33 9.37
N LEU A 83 -12.94 -15.27 8.68
CA LEU A 83 -12.28 -14.03 8.30
C LEU A 83 -12.69 -13.69 6.87
N GLN A 84 -13.30 -12.53 6.69
CA GLN A 84 -13.67 -12.00 5.38
C GLN A 84 -12.65 -10.97 4.95
N PHE A 85 -11.94 -11.25 3.85
CA PHE A 85 -10.97 -10.35 3.25
C PHE A 85 -11.66 -9.50 2.19
N TYR A 86 -11.64 -8.21 2.37
CA TYR A 86 -12.13 -7.23 1.39
C TYR A 86 -10.94 -6.74 0.57
N ILE A 87 -10.86 -7.16 -0.68
CA ILE A 87 -9.71 -6.95 -1.56
C ILE A 87 -10.11 -6.04 -2.71
N MET A 88 -9.31 -4.99 -2.96
CA MET A 88 -9.47 -4.08 -4.07
C MET A 88 -8.82 -4.69 -5.31
N GLU A 89 -9.66 -5.13 -6.24
CA GLU A 89 -9.30 -5.44 -7.61
C GLU A 89 -10.02 -4.44 -8.52
N ASP A 90 -10.48 -4.82 -9.70
CA ASP A 90 -11.36 -3.96 -10.53
C ASP A 90 -12.64 -3.56 -9.78
N LYS A 91 -13.10 -4.46 -8.92
CA LYS A 91 -14.17 -4.24 -7.92
C LYS A 91 -13.72 -4.87 -6.60
N ILE A 92 -14.38 -4.47 -5.50
CA ILE A 92 -14.13 -5.11 -4.20
C ILE A 92 -14.61 -6.55 -4.25
N LYS A 93 -13.67 -7.49 -4.07
CA LYS A 93 -13.95 -8.92 -3.92
C LYS A 93 -13.81 -9.34 -2.46
N ILE A 94 -14.66 -10.30 -2.06
CA ILE A 94 -14.67 -10.83 -0.70
C ILE A 94 -14.26 -12.28 -0.75
N TYR A 95 -13.22 -12.65 -0.01
CA TYR A 95 -12.76 -14.01 0.16
C TYR A 95 -12.89 -14.43 1.62
N ASN A 96 -13.22 -15.69 1.87
CA ASN A 96 -13.43 -16.20 3.21
C ASN A 96 -12.33 -17.20 3.59
N LEU A 97 -11.80 -17.04 4.81
CA LEU A 97 -10.77 -17.90 5.39
C LEU A 97 -11.18 -18.29 6.82
N TYR A 98 -10.91 -19.52 7.22
CA TYR A 98 -10.99 -19.92 8.63
C TYR A 98 -9.70 -19.54 9.36
N GLY A 99 -9.83 -18.84 10.48
CA GLY A 99 -8.69 -18.40 11.27
C GLY A 99 -9.05 -17.33 12.29
N THR A 100 -8.06 -16.78 12.94
CA THR A 100 -8.23 -15.71 13.92
C THR A 100 -7.60 -14.42 13.45
N LEU A 101 -8.24 -13.28 13.80
CA LEU A 101 -7.65 -11.96 13.50
C LEU A 101 -6.33 -11.73 14.27
N ASN A 102 -6.11 -12.40 15.39
CA ASN A 102 -4.88 -12.26 16.17
C ASN A 102 -3.67 -12.83 15.41
N GLU A 103 -3.83 -13.98 14.77
CA GLU A 103 -2.80 -14.56 13.91
C GLU A 103 -2.48 -13.64 12.73
N LEU A 104 -3.52 -13.15 12.04
CA LEU A 104 -3.34 -12.22 10.92
C LEU A 104 -2.75 -10.88 11.32
N GLU A 105 -3.09 -10.35 12.50
CA GLU A 105 -2.51 -9.12 13.03
C GLU A 105 -0.99 -9.25 13.17
N ASN A 106 -0.51 -10.38 13.70
CA ASN A 106 0.91 -10.67 13.82
C ASN A 106 1.59 -10.88 12.45
N GLU A 107 0.92 -11.60 11.54
CA GLU A 107 1.42 -11.86 10.19
C GLU A 107 1.51 -10.62 9.30
N LEU A 108 0.60 -9.67 9.50
CA LEU A 108 0.48 -8.45 8.69
C LEU A 108 1.04 -7.20 9.40
N LYS A 109 1.72 -7.37 10.52
CA LYS A 109 2.26 -6.25 11.33
C LYS A 109 3.17 -5.33 10.53
N ASP A 110 4.01 -5.89 9.65
CA ASP A 110 5.00 -5.14 8.86
C ASP A 110 4.41 -4.53 7.57
N PHE A 111 3.09 -4.68 7.35
CA PHE A 111 2.40 -4.26 6.14
C PHE A 111 1.38 -3.15 6.36
N HIS A 112 1.60 -2.32 7.37
CA HIS A 112 0.75 -1.16 7.70
C HIS A 112 -0.71 -1.51 8.03
N PHE A 113 -0.95 -2.70 8.61
CA PHE A 113 -2.25 -3.07 9.15
C PHE A 113 -2.40 -2.67 10.60
N ILE A 114 -3.59 -2.19 10.96
CA ILE A 114 -3.93 -1.84 12.33
C ILE A 114 -5.25 -2.46 12.77
N ARG A 115 -5.27 -2.99 14.00
CA ARG A 115 -6.47 -3.54 14.62
C ARG A 115 -7.33 -2.41 15.18
N ILE A 116 -8.36 -1.99 14.45
CA ILE A 116 -9.25 -0.90 14.86
C ILE A 116 -10.37 -1.37 15.80
N HIS A 117 -10.79 -2.63 15.71
CA HIS A 117 -11.85 -3.24 16.50
C HIS A 117 -11.54 -4.72 16.78
N GLN A 118 -12.22 -5.34 17.76
CA GLN A 118 -12.11 -6.80 17.98
C GLN A 118 -12.39 -7.61 16.70
N SER A 119 -13.22 -7.08 15.80
CA SER A 119 -13.64 -7.73 14.56
C SER A 119 -13.03 -7.12 13.30
N TYR A 120 -12.20 -6.05 13.38
CA TYR A 120 -11.67 -5.39 12.18
C TYR A 120 -10.17 -5.16 12.27
N LEU A 121 -9.47 -5.64 11.24
CA LEU A 121 -8.06 -5.36 10.95
C LEU A 121 -8.00 -4.59 9.63
N THR A 122 -7.49 -3.35 9.65
CA THR A 122 -7.61 -2.40 8.53
C THR A 122 -6.23 -1.98 8.03
N ASN A 123 -6.08 -1.86 6.73
CA ASN A 123 -4.87 -1.33 6.10
C ASN A 123 -4.89 0.20 6.15
N LEU A 124 -3.87 0.80 6.75
CA LEU A 124 -3.71 2.26 6.90
C LEU A 124 -3.72 3.00 5.55
N LYS A 125 -3.23 2.36 4.50
CA LYS A 125 -3.22 2.88 3.12
C LYS A 125 -4.62 3.32 2.65
N TYR A 126 -5.66 2.60 3.03
CA TYR A 126 -7.03 2.85 2.60
C TYR A 126 -7.86 3.68 3.57
N ILE A 127 -7.26 4.13 4.66
CA ILE A 127 -7.92 5.04 5.60
C ILE A 127 -7.87 6.46 5.03
N ARG A 128 -9.04 7.04 4.82
CA ARG A 128 -9.21 8.43 4.39
C ARG A 128 -9.15 9.40 5.56
N SER A 129 -9.84 9.06 6.66
CA SER A 129 -9.85 9.87 7.88
C SER A 129 -10.21 9.06 9.12
N VAL A 130 -9.76 9.55 10.28
CA VAL A 130 -10.09 9.02 11.61
C VAL A 130 -10.71 10.15 12.43
N LYS A 131 -12.03 10.11 12.64
CA LYS A 131 -12.78 11.16 13.37
C LYS A 131 -13.95 10.54 14.13
N CYS A 132 -14.31 11.13 15.27
CA CYS A 132 -15.52 10.79 16.03
C CYS A 132 -15.68 9.28 16.30
N TYR A 133 -14.57 8.61 16.68
CA TYR A 133 -14.54 7.16 16.95
C TYR A 133 -14.91 6.30 15.73
N LYS A 134 -14.66 6.81 14.54
CA LYS A 134 -14.87 6.11 13.27
C LYS A 134 -13.63 6.23 12.37
N VAL A 135 -13.41 5.20 11.58
CA VAL A 135 -12.53 5.21 10.42
C VAL A 135 -13.40 5.35 9.17
N LEU A 136 -13.11 6.31 8.33
CA LEU A 136 -13.66 6.40 6.98
C LEU A 136 -12.64 5.83 5.99
N LEU A 137 -13.04 4.83 5.24
CA LEU A 137 -12.23 4.20 4.19
C LEU A 137 -12.39 4.92 2.85
N CYS A 138 -11.48 4.66 1.91
CA CYS A 138 -11.50 5.23 0.56
C CYS A 138 -12.77 4.88 -0.24
N ASN A 139 -13.41 3.74 0.06
CA ASN A 139 -14.68 3.29 -0.51
C ASN A 139 -15.92 3.91 0.17
N ASN A 140 -15.73 4.95 1.00
CA ASN A 140 -16.75 5.62 1.82
C ASN A 140 -17.41 4.74 2.91
N GLN A 141 -16.87 3.57 3.19
CA GLN A 141 -17.34 2.75 4.30
C GLN A 141 -16.83 3.30 5.64
N GLU A 142 -17.73 3.37 6.62
CA GLU A 142 -17.40 3.74 7.99
C GLU A 142 -17.27 2.51 8.87
N LEU A 143 -16.17 2.41 9.61
CA LEU A 143 -15.94 1.37 10.62
C LEU A 143 -15.80 2.01 12.00
N LEU A 144 -16.46 1.43 13.00
CA LEU A 144 -16.42 1.94 14.36
C LEU A 144 -15.12 1.57 15.08
N ILE A 145 -14.61 2.50 15.88
CA ILE A 145 -13.44 2.32 16.74
C ILE A 145 -13.91 2.42 18.21
N PRO A 146 -13.67 1.40 19.04
CA PRO A 146 -13.91 1.51 20.48
C PRO A 146 -13.07 2.63 21.12
N LYS A 147 -13.61 3.31 22.12
CA LYS A 147 -12.94 4.42 22.81
C LYS A 147 -11.52 4.06 23.26
N ALA A 148 -11.33 2.85 23.77
CA ALA A 148 -10.04 2.36 24.25
C ALA A 148 -8.95 2.26 23.13
N ARG A 149 -9.35 2.05 21.87
CA ARG A 149 -8.42 1.92 20.74
C ARG A 149 -8.26 3.21 19.93
N TYR A 150 -9.12 4.19 20.14
CA TYR A 150 -9.18 5.39 19.31
C TYR A 150 -7.87 6.16 19.23
N LYS A 151 -7.21 6.38 20.39
CA LYS A 151 -5.93 7.09 20.45
C LYS A 151 -4.86 6.35 19.62
N ASN A 152 -4.69 5.05 19.86
CA ASN A 152 -3.70 4.24 19.14
C ASN A 152 -3.94 4.25 17.62
N VAL A 153 -5.19 4.10 17.18
CA VAL A 153 -5.55 4.12 15.75
C VAL A 153 -5.26 5.50 15.13
N LYS A 154 -5.58 6.57 15.85
CA LYS A 154 -5.32 7.94 15.39
C LYS A 154 -3.82 8.22 15.27
N ASP A 155 -3.04 7.84 16.27
CA ASP A 155 -1.60 8.05 16.29
C ASP A 155 -0.91 7.25 15.17
N ALA A 156 -1.27 5.98 14.97
CA ALA A 156 -0.76 5.17 13.87
C ALA A 156 -1.13 5.74 12.49
N PHE A 157 -2.35 6.27 12.33
CA PHE A 157 -2.76 6.91 11.08
C PHE A 157 -1.96 8.19 10.79
N ILE A 158 -1.69 9.01 11.81
CA ILE A 158 -0.89 10.23 11.67
C ILE A 158 0.55 9.88 11.31
N SER A 159 1.17 8.91 12.00
CA SER A 159 2.53 8.44 11.69
C SER A 159 2.62 7.95 10.26
N TYR A 160 1.70 7.08 9.83
CA TYR A 160 1.67 6.57 8.46
C TYR A 160 1.54 7.69 7.41
N LYS A 161 0.73 8.73 7.67
CA LYS A 161 0.60 9.88 6.76
C LYS A 161 1.81 10.80 6.77
N GLY A 162 2.58 10.83 7.83
CA GLY A 162 3.83 11.59 7.92
C GLY A 162 5.02 10.91 7.24
N GLU A 163 4.94 9.60 6.97
CA GLU A 163 5.95 8.83 6.24
C GLU A 163 5.77 8.85 4.71
N LEU A 164 4.63 9.34 4.21
CA LEU A 164 4.29 9.48 2.79
C LEU A 164 4.74 10.82 2.24
#